data_847c30022875d6c5f63e5325b4e3f993
#
_entry.id   847c30022875d6c5f63e5325b4e3f993
#
_cell.length_a   1.000
_cell.length_b   1.000
_cell.length_c   1.000
_cell.angle_alpha   90.00
_cell.angle_beta   90.00
_cell.angle_gamma   90.00
#
_symmetry.space_group_name_H-M   'P 1'
#
loop_
_entity.id
_entity.type
_entity.pdbx_description
1 polymer ?
#
loop_
_entity_poly.entity_id
_entity_poly.type
_entity_poly.pdbx_seq_one_letter_code
_entity_poly.pdbx_strand_id
1 'polypeptide(L)'
;THGQVAMPSSFGLWFGAYAEALADAMYMLRGAYNVTDQNPLGSAAGYGSSFPLDRQMTTDLLEFGSLDYNVVAAQLSRGKSERAVASAMGAIALTLNKFAADCCMYMSPNYGFIKFPDELTTGSSIMPHKKNPDVWEIMRGNCNRIMATENEISMLCSNMPHGYHREFQLLKDILFPALELMHKCLMMADYMLQHIIVKAGILDAPIYDYLFTVEEVNRRTLDGMPFRDAYRTVGIEVNEGRFRYQGAEGKT
;
A
#
# COMPACT_ATOMS: atom_id res chain seq x y z
N THR A 1 17.32 3.34 -6.20
CA THR A 1 16.62 4.55 -6.63
C THR A 1 16.87 4.82 -8.11
N HIS A 2 15.83 5.26 -8.83
CA HIS A 2 15.89 5.48 -10.29
C HIS A 2 16.34 4.24 -11.10
N GLY A 3 16.15 3.02 -10.55
CA GLY A 3 16.63 1.79 -11.19
C GLY A 3 18.17 1.64 -11.21
N GLN A 4 18.88 2.47 -10.46
CA GLN A 4 20.34 2.46 -10.40
C GLN A 4 20.85 1.79 -9.12
N VAL A 5 22.04 1.18 -9.22
CA VAL A 5 22.82 0.76 -8.06
C VAL A 5 23.22 2.02 -7.29
N ALA A 6 22.83 2.13 -6.03
CA ALA A 6 22.99 3.36 -5.25
C ALA A 6 23.72 3.12 -3.94
N MET A 7 23.02 2.69 -2.89
CA MET A 7 23.58 2.43 -1.56
C MET A 7 23.06 1.09 -1.02
N PRO A 8 23.79 0.45 -0.11
CA PRO A 8 23.34 -0.80 0.48
C PRO A 8 22.05 -0.61 1.27
N SER A 9 21.19 -1.62 1.22
CA SER A 9 19.96 -1.72 1.97
C SER A 9 19.72 -3.19 2.35
N SER A 10 18.58 -3.49 2.95
CA SER A 10 18.22 -4.86 3.30
C SER A 10 16.75 -5.13 3.03
N PHE A 11 16.42 -6.40 2.86
CA PHE A 11 15.01 -6.82 2.78
C PHE A 11 14.25 -6.52 4.08
N GLY A 12 14.93 -6.54 5.23
CA GLY A 12 14.33 -6.13 6.50
C GLY A 12 13.87 -4.67 6.48
N LEU A 13 14.68 -3.76 5.96
CA LEU A 13 14.29 -2.35 5.77
C LEU A 13 13.17 -2.20 4.73
N TRP A 14 13.23 -2.96 3.64
CA TRP A 14 12.20 -2.94 2.61
C TRP A 14 10.84 -3.40 3.14
N PHE A 15 10.76 -4.56 3.81
CA PHE A 15 9.52 -5.04 4.44
C PHE A 15 9.05 -4.10 5.54
N GLY A 16 9.97 -3.62 6.39
CA GLY A 16 9.67 -2.68 7.48
C GLY A 16 9.02 -1.40 6.98
N ALA A 17 9.50 -0.84 5.87
CA ALA A 17 8.92 0.38 5.28
C ALA A 17 7.46 0.18 4.84
N TYR A 18 7.12 -0.97 4.26
CA TYR A 18 5.74 -1.28 3.91
C TYR A 18 4.86 -1.56 5.15
N ALA A 19 5.41 -2.20 6.18
CA ALA A 19 4.72 -2.41 7.44
C ALA A 19 4.39 -1.08 8.14
N GLU A 20 5.33 -0.14 8.19
CA GLU A 20 5.11 1.21 8.71
C GLU A 20 4.05 1.97 7.92
N ALA A 21 4.13 1.95 6.58
CA ALA A 21 3.13 2.60 5.72
C ALA A 21 1.72 2.01 5.89
N LEU A 22 1.60 0.69 6.12
CA LEU A 22 0.32 0.06 6.43
C LEU A 22 -0.17 0.44 7.84
N ALA A 23 0.73 0.54 8.83
CA ALA A 23 0.39 1.02 10.17
C ALA A 23 -0.15 2.47 10.13
N ASP A 24 0.46 3.35 9.33
CA ASP A 24 -0.03 4.71 9.12
C ASP A 24 -1.45 4.71 8.49
N ALA A 25 -1.70 3.82 7.52
CA ALA A 25 -3.02 3.70 6.93
C ALA A 25 -4.11 3.24 7.93
N MET A 26 -3.74 2.55 9.03
CA MET A 26 -4.67 2.18 10.10
C MET A 26 -5.22 3.39 10.84
N TYR A 27 -4.47 4.51 10.93
CA TYR A 27 -5.00 5.75 11.50
C TYR A 27 -6.09 6.35 10.62
N MET A 28 -5.95 6.28 9.29
CA MET A 28 -7.01 6.69 8.37
C MET A 28 -8.24 5.79 8.49
N LEU A 29 -8.03 4.47 8.59
CA LEU A 29 -9.12 3.50 8.80
C LEU A 29 -9.85 3.76 10.13
N ARG A 30 -9.11 4.06 11.21
CA ARG A 30 -9.69 4.44 12.49
C ARG A 30 -10.51 5.73 12.39
N GLY A 31 -10.04 6.71 11.62
CA GLY A 31 -10.78 7.94 11.35
C GLY A 31 -12.10 7.65 10.60
N ALA A 32 -12.06 6.81 9.58
CA ALA A 32 -13.24 6.37 8.84
C ALA A 32 -14.21 5.60 9.74
N TYR A 33 -13.70 4.70 10.58
CA TYR A 33 -14.51 4.00 11.60
C TYR A 33 -15.25 4.98 12.49
N ASN A 34 -14.57 5.97 13.06
CA ASN A 34 -15.20 6.96 13.94
C ASN A 34 -16.30 7.78 13.24
N VAL A 35 -16.16 8.04 11.95
CA VAL A 35 -17.18 8.73 11.14
C VAL A 35 -18.39 7.84 10.90
N THR A 36 -18.19 6.54 10.74
CA THR A 36 -19.28 5.58 10.45
C THR A 36 -19.96 5.03 11.70
N ASP A 37 -19.29 5.08 12.85
CA ASP A 37 -19.76 4.52 14.11
C ASP A 37 -20.74 5.46 14.83
N GLN A 38 -21.77 5.91 14.11
CA GLN A 38 -22.83 6.80 14.59
C GLN A 38 -24.19 6.24 14.17
N ASN A 39 -25.08 6.06 15.14
CA ASN A 39 -26.41 5.51 14.88
C ASN A 39 -27.37 6.55 14.27
N PRO A 40 -27.81 6.40 13.01
CA PRO A 40 -28.76 7.32 12.37
C PRO A 40 -30.21 6.95 12.62
N LEU A 41 -30.54 5.80 13.25
CA LEU A 41 -31.88 5.30 13.37
C LEU A 41 -32.78 6.28 14.14
N GLY A 42 -34.04 6.33 13.72
CA GLY A 42 -35.06 7.25 14.27
C GLY A 42 -35.00 8.66 13.68
N SER A 43 -34.07 8.94 12.74
CA SER A 43 -34.02 10.21 11.98
C SER A 43 -35.18 10.32 10.96
N ALA A 44 -35.89 9.24 10.69
CA ALA A 44 -36.84 9.11 9.58
C ALA A 44 -36.18 9.51 8.23
N ALA A 45 -36.84 10.26 7.39
CA ALA A 45 -36.26 10.74 6.14
C ALA A 45 -35.51 12.10 6.30
N GLY A 46 -34.92 12.34 7.47
CA GLY A 46 -34.14 13.54 7.75
C GLY A 46 -34.93 14.68 8.44
N TYR A 47 -36.10 14.42 8.96
CA TYR A 47 -36.89 15.42 9.70
C TYR A 47 -37.41 14.88 11.05
N GLY A 48 -36.97 13.70 11.47
CA GLY A 48 -37.36 13.10 12.74
C GLY A 48 -38.74 12.49 12.72
N SER A 49 -39.28 12.24 13.91
CA SER A 49 -40.58 11.65 14.11
C SER A 49 -41.27 12.32 15.32
N SER A 50 -42.60 12.47 15.26
CA SER A 50 -43.41 12.85 16.40
C SER A 50 -43.67 11.67 17.35
N PHE A 51 -43.31 10.46 16.96
CA PHE A 51 -43.34 9.29 17.83
C PHE A 51 -42.26 9.39 18.92
N PRO A 52 -42.55 8.97 20.17
CA PRO A 52 -41.57 8.99 21.26
C PRO A 52 -40.52 7.86 21.08
N LEU A 53 -39.66 7.99 20.10
CA LEU A 53 -38.59 7.02 19.81
C LEU A 53 -37.45 7.21 20.77
N ASP A 54 -37.01 6.13 21.44
CA ASP A 54 -35.80 6.12 22.24
C ASP A 54 -34.59 5.79 21.33
N ARG A 55 -34.01 6.82 20.77
CA ARG A 55 -32.86 6.71 19.86
C ARG A 55 -31.58 6.31 20.61
N GLN A 56 -31.50 6.65 21.91
CA GLN A 56 -30.36 6.24 22.71
C GLN A 56 -30.40 4.73 22.98
N MET A 57 -31.58 4.18 23.32
CA MET A 57 -31.71 2.74 23.49
C MET A 57 -31.28 1.96 22.25
N THR A 58 -31.63 2.40 21.04
CA THR A 58 -31.23 1.73 19.81
C THR A 58 -29.74 1.88 19.56
N THR A 59 -29.11 3.00 19.94
CA THR A 59 -27.66 3.20 19.88
C THR A 59 -26.94 2.20 20.77
N ASP A 60 -27.41 2.07 22.03
CA ASP A 60 -26.80 1.19 23.02
C ASP A 60 -26.98 -0.29 22.65
N LEU A 61 -28.17 -0.69 22.20
CA LEU A 61 -28.46 -2.07 21.81
C LEU A 61 -27.68 -2.52 20.55
N LEU A 62 -27.36 -1.60 19.66
CA LEU A 62 -26.61 -1.87 18.44
C LEU A 62 -25.10 -1.64 18.63
N GLU A 63 -24.69 -1.25 19.83
CA GLU A 63 -23.28 -1.03 20.20
C GLU A 63 -22.57 0.04 19.35
N PHE A 64 -23.31 1.04 18.86
CA PHE A 64 -22.68 2.18 18.20
C PHE A 64 -21.93 3.06 19.21
N GLY A 65 -20.81 3.62 18.79
CA GLY A 65 -20.02 4.53 19.63
C GLY A 65 -20.71 5.84 19.96
N SER A 66 -21.67 6.28 19.12
CA SER A 66 -22.47 7.49 19.36
C SER A 66 -23.78 7.50 18.60
N LEU A 67 -24.68 8.41 18.99
CA LEU A 67 -25.90 8.73 18.25
C LEU A 67 -25.63 9.87 17.26
N ASP A 68 -26.09 9.75 16.04
CA ASP A 68 -26.19 10.89 15.10
C ASP A 68 -27.39 11.77 15.54
N TYR A 69 -27.11 12.77 16.39
CA TYR A 69 -28.15 13.53 17.10
C TYR A 69 -29.03 14.34 16.16
N ASN A 70 -28.45 14.96 15.15
CA ASN A 70 -29.19 15.82 14.24
C ASN A 70 -29.81 15.01 13.11
N VAL A 71 -31.14 14.93 13.10
CA VAL A 71 -31.87 14.12 12.12
C VAL A 71 -31.66 14.56 10.65
N VAL A 72 -31.37 15.83 10.44
CA VAL A 72 -31.01 16.35 9.11
C VAL A 72 -29.59 15.90 8.73
N ALA A 73 -28.67 15.90 9.70
CA ALA A 73 -27.29 15.46 9.49
C ALA A 73 -27.25 13.97 9.13
N ALA A 74 -28.11 13.15 9.68
CA ALA A 74 -28.22 11.73 9.35
C ALA A 74 -28.45 11.48 7.84
N GLN A 75 -29.21 12.34 7.16
CA GLN A 75 -29.39 12.26 5.70
C GLN A 75 -28.27 12.97 4.94
N LEU A 76 -27.79 14.11 5.46
CA LEU A 76 -26.67 14.85 4.85
C LEU A 76 -25.37 13.99 4.81
N SER A 77 -25.22 13.09 5.78
CA SER A 77 -24.04 12.21 5.89
C SER A 77 -24.04 11.05 4.88
N ARG A 78 -25.11 10.83 4.12
CA ARG A 78 -25.13 9.82 3.08
C ARG A 78 -24.10 10.12 2.01
N GLY A 79 -23.28 9.11 1.69
CA GLY A 79 -22.12 9.24 0.81
C GLY A 79 -20.85 9.69 1.53
N LYS A 80 -20.92 10.50 2.59
CA LYS A 80 -19.75 10.95 3.37
C LYS A 80 -19.10 9.78 4.12
N SER A 81 -19.88 8.97 4.81
CA SER A 81 -19.37 7.80 5.54
C SER A 81 -18.79 6.77 4.57
N GLU A 82 -19.49 6.48 3.50
CA GLU A 82 -19.05 5.56 2.47
C GLU A 82 -17.75 6.05 1.82
N ARG A 83 -17.63 7.35 1.53
CA ARG A 83 -16.42 7.96 1.01
C ARG A 83 -15.26 7.90 1.99
N ALA A 84 -15.49 8.13 3.28
CA ALA A 84 -14.45 8.04 4.30
C ALA A 84 -13.84 6.62 4.35
N VAL A 85 -14.69 5.58 4.28
CA VAL A 85 -14.24 4.18 4.21
C VAL A 85 -13.46 3.92 2.92
N ALA A 86 -13.97 4.38 1.78
CA ALA A 86 -13.29 4.21 0.49
C ALA A 86 -11.92 4.90 0.46
N SER A 87 -11.79 6.08 1.04
CA SER A 87 -10.52 6.82 1.16
C SER A 87 -9.51 6.07 2.01
N ALA A 88 -9.93 5.52 3.15
CA ALA A 88 -9.06 4.71 4.01
C ALA A 88 -8.61 3.42 3.30
N MET A 89 -9.52 2.73 2.61
CA MET A 89 -9.17 1.58 1.77
C MET A 89 -8.20 1.97 0.65
N GLY A 90 -8.38 3.13 0.05
CA GLY A 90 -7.49 3.66 -0.98
C GLY A 90 -6.05 3.85 -0.49
N ALA A 91 -5.85 4.28 0.74
CA ALA A 91 -4.52 4.41 1.34
C ALA A 91 -3.83 3.05 1.52
N ILE A 92 -4.57 2.03 1.99
CA ILE A 92 -4.06 0.66 2.10
C ILE A 92 -3.75 0.11 0.69
N ALA A 93 -4.68 0.28 -0.25
CA ALA A 93 -4.52 -0.18 -1.62
C ALA A 93 -3.31 0.45 -2.32
N LEU A 94 -3.03 1.73 -2.07
CA LEU A 94 -1.85 2.42 -2.62
C LEU A 94 -0.55 1.78 -2.14
N THR A 95 -0.47 1.43 -0.87
CA THR A 95 0.70 0.76 -0.28
C THR A 95 0.88 -0.65 -0.87
N LEU A 96 -0.19 -1.44 -0.92
CA LEU A 96 -0.17 -2.78 -1.53
C LEU A 96 0.16 -2.73 -3.03
N ASN A 97 -0.33 -1.72 -3.74
CA ASN A 97 -0.02 -1.52 -5.15
C ASN A 97 1.48 -1.33 -5.40
N LYS A 98 2.12 -0.48 -4.60
CA LYS A 98 3.58 -0.27 -4.66
C LYS A 98 4.34 -1.54 -4.33
N PHE A 99 3.95 -2.25 -3.28
CA PHE A 99 4.56 -3.52 -2.91
C PHE A 99 4.45 -4.56 -4.03
N ALA A 100 3.27 -4.70 -4.62
CA ALA A 100 3.05 -5.60 -5.75
C ALA A 100 3.88 -5.20 -6.99
N ALA A 101 4.05 -3.90 -7.23
CA ALA A 101 4.92 -3.41 -8.30
C ALA A 101 6.39 -3.76 -8.06
N ASP A 102 6.88 -3.58 -6.83
CA ASP A 102 8.24 -4.00 -6.43
C ASP A 102 8.42 -5.50 -6.58
N CYS A 103 7.46 -6.32 -6.15
CA CYS A 103 7.51 -7.77 -6.31
C CYS A 103 7.62 -8.17 -7.79
N CYS A 104 6.82 -7.59 -8.68
CA CYS A 104 6.92 -7.83 -10.12
C CYS A 104 8.30 -7.47 -10.67
N MET A 105 8.84 -6.34 -10.23
CA MET A 105 10.16 -5.88 -10.66
C MET A 105 11.26 -6.80 -10.13
N TYR A 106 11.23 -7.16 -8.84
CA TYR A 106 12.25 -7.98 -8.20
C TYR A 106 12.23 -9.45 -8.61
N MET A 107 11.09 -9.95 -9.11
CA MET A 107 10.98 -11.28 -9.74
C MET A 107 11.56 -11.29 -11.16
N SER A 108 11.67 -10.14 -11.82
CA SER A 108 12.14 -10.09 -13.21
C SER A 108 13.58 -10.62 -13.32
N PRO A 109 13.96 -11.24 -14.45
CA PRO A 109 15.30 -11.79 -14.64
C PRO A 109 16.44 -10.76 -14.49
N ASN A 110 16.13 -9.48 -14.73
CA ASN A 110 17.11 -8.40 -14.61
C ASN A 110 17.53 -8.12 -13.15
N TYR A 111 16.62 -8.35 -12.21
CA TYR A 111 16.89 -8.21 -10.77
C TYR A 111 17.06 -9.57 -10.11
N GLY A 112 16.06 -10.42 -10.20
CA GLY A 112 16.07 -11.77 -9.65
C GLY A 112 16.33 -11.80 -8.15
N PHE A 113 15.83 -10.81 -7.41
CA PHE A 113 16.06 -10.66 -5.97
C PHE A 113 15.18 -11.56 -5.14
N ILE A 114 13.95 -11.79 -5.62
CA ILE A 114 12.97 -12.65 -4.97
C ILE A 114 12.39 -13.66 -5.96
N LYS A 115 11.89 -14.74 -5.43
CA LYS A 115 11.10 -15.74 -6.18
C LYS A 115 9.97 -16.28 -5.32
N PHE A 116 9.04 -16.95 -5.97
CA PHE A 116 7.95 -17.69 -5.35
C PHE A 116 7.99 -19.14 -5.82
N PRO A 117 7.37 -20.07 -5.07
CA PRO A 117 7.14 -21.44 -5.53
C PRO A 117 6.42 -21.46 -6.88
N ASP A 118 6.65 -22.51 -7.66
CA ASP A 118 6.12 -22.62 -9.02
C ASP A 118 4.60 -22.60 -9.07
N GLU A 119 3.93 -23.14 -8.06
CA GLU A 119 2.48 -23.17 -7.90
C GLU A 119 1.86 -21.78 -7.67
N LEU A 120 2.67 -20.80 -7.29
CA LEU A 120 2.25 -19.39 -7.08
C LEU A 120 2.64 -18.48 -8.25
N THR A 121 3.09 -19.07 -9.34
CA THR A 121 3.44 -18.38 -10.57
C THR A 121 2.76 -19.05 -11.75
N THR A 122 2.55 -18.35 -12.85
CA THR A 122 2.12 -19.00 -14.07
C THR A 122 3.28 -19.16 -15.04
N GLY A 123 3.27 -20.28 -15.75
CA GLY A 123 4.25 -20.57 -16.78
C GLY A 123 3.80 -20.11 -18.16
N SER A 124 4.58 -20.48 -19.15
CA SER A 124 4.23 -20.34 -20.57
C SER A 124 4.12 -21.74 -21.19
N SER A 125 3.16 -21.92 -22.07
CA SER A 125 2.99 -23.19 -22.81
C SER A 125 4.13 -23.50 -23.77
N ILE A 126 4.94 -22.50 -24.12
CA ILE A 126 6.03 -22.61 -25.12
C ILE A 126 7.41 -22.17 -24.58
N MET A 127 7.45 -21.55 -23.39
CA MET A 127 8.68 -21.06 -22.78
C MET A 127 8.82 -21.64 -21.36
N PRO A 128 9.44 -22.81 -21.18
CA PRO A 128 9.44 -23.52 -19.89
C PRO A 128 10.18 -22.80 -18.75
N HIS A 129 11.03 -21.84 -19.06
CA HIS A 129 11.76 -21.02 -18.09
C HIS A 129 10.96 -19.80 -17.59
N LYS A 130 9.84 -19.46 -18.24
CA LYS A 130 9.08 -18.25 -17.94
C LYS A 130 8.19 -18.45 -16.72
N LYS A 131 8.38 -17.63 -15.71
CA LYS A 131 7.60 -17.57 -14.47
C LYS A 131 7.00 -16.18 -14.34
N ASN A 132 5.69 -16.07 -14.44
CA ASN A 132 4.98 -14.79 -14.44
C ASN A 132 4.53 -14.42 -13.02
N PRO A 133 4.61 -13.14 -12.63
CA PRO A 133 4.16 -12.64 -11.33
C PRO A 133 2.66 -12.32 -11.31
N ASP A 134 1.80 -13.17 -11.89
CA ASP A 134 0.40 -12.88 -12.18
C ASP A 134 -0.39 -12.45 -10.95
N VAL A 135 -0.13 -13.07 -9.80
CA VAL A 135 -0.82 -12.71 -8.53
C VAL A 135 -0.57 -11.23 -8.20
N TRP A 136 0.68 -10.79 -8.33
CA TRP A 136 1.05 -9.40 -8.05
C TRP A 136 0.54 -8.43 -9.11
N GLU A 137 0.49 -8.85 -10.37
CA GLU A 137 -0.07 -8.05 -11.47
C GLU A 137 -1.57 -7.82 -11.28
N ILE A 138 -2.32 -8.88 -10.98
CA ILE A 138 -3.76 -8.79 -10.69
C ILE A 138 -4.00 -7.98 -9.42
N MET A 139 -3.16 -8.13 -8.38
CA MET A 139 -3.26 -7.33 -7.17
C MET A 139 -3.08 -5.84 -7.46
N ARG A 140 -2.10 -5.43 -8.27
CA ARG A 140 -1.96 -4.03 -8.72
C ARG A 140 -3.22 -3.51 -9.39
N GLY A 141 -3.78 -4.29 -10.32
CA GLY A 141 -5.01 -3.94 -11.00
C GLY A 141 -6.20 -3.78 -10.05
N ASN A 142 -6.34 -4.69 -9.11
CA ASN A 142 -7.40 -4.62 -8.09
C ASN A 142 -7.21 -3.45 -7.12
N CYS A 143 -6.00 -3.17 -6.69
CA CYS A 143 -5.69 -1.98 -5.89
C CYS A 143 -6.07 -0.68 -6.63
N ASN A 144 -5.81 -0.58 -7.94
CA ASN A 144 -6.23 0.56 -8.74
C ASN A 144 -7.76 0.72 -8.75
N ARG A 145 -8.51 -0.37 -8.85
CA ARG A 145 -9.98 -0.35 -8.78
C ARG A 145 -10.46 0.13 -7.41
N ILE A 146 -9.85 -0.35 -6.33
CA ILE A 146 -10.18 0.08 -4.96
C ILE A 146 -9.90 1.58 -4.79
N MET A 147 -8.77 2.08 -5.26
CA MET A 147 -8.46 3.52 -5.20
C MET A 147 -9.45 4.37 -5.99
N ALA A 148 -10.00 3.88 -7.10
CA ALA A 148 -10.98 4.60 -7.88
C ALA A 148 -12.34 4.75 -7.18
N THR A 149 -12.66 3.88 -6.21
CA THR A 149 -13.95 3.83 -5.50
C THR A 149 -14.27 5.15 -4.79
N GLU A 150 -13.29 5.80 -4.17
CA GLU A 150 -13.48 7.09 -3.50
C GLU A 150 -13.98 8.16 -4.49
N ASN A 151 -13.38 8.20 -5.67
CA ASN A 151 -13.77 9.18 -6.71
C ASN A 151 -15.17 8.88 -7.25
N GLU A 152 -15.50 7.61 -7.47
CA GLU A 152 -16.82 7.18 -7.94
C GLU A 152 -17.92 7.58 -6.94
N ILE A 153 -17.71 7.33 -5.64
CA ILE A 153 -18.63 7.74 -4.57
C ILE A 153 -18.77 9.27 -4.54
N SER A 154 -17.65 9.99 -4.65
CA SER A 154 -17.65 11.46 -4.66
C SER A 154 -18.46 12.03 -5.82
N MET A 155 -18.30 11.46 -7.00
CA MET A 155 -19.05 11.86 -8.20
C MET A 155 -20.53 11.54 -8.08
N LEU A 156 -20.87 10.35 -7.59
CA LEU A 156 -22.26 9.92 -7.36
C LEU A 156 -23.00 10.87 -6.41
N CYS A 157 -22.33 11.30 -5.34
CA CYS A 157 -22.93 12.15 -4.29
C CYS A 157 -22.86 13.65 -4.60
N SER A 158 -22.30 14.03 -5.75
CA SER A 158 -22.24 15.43 -6.17
C SER A 158 -23.57 15.95 -6.71
N ASN A 159 -23.74 17.27 -6.66
CA ASN A 159 -24.88 17.99 -7.30
C ASN A 159 -26.26 17.63 -6.75
N MET A 160 -26.34 17.04 -5.54
CA MET A 160 -27.60 16.76 -4.87
C MET A 160 -27.79 17.70 -3.67
N PRO A 161 -29.00 18.27 -3.47
CA PRO A 161 -29.31 18.96 -2.23
C PRO A 161 -29.34 17.98 -1.06
N HIS A 162 -29.35 18.48 0.18
CA HIS A 162 -29.53 17.62 1.34
C HIS A 162 -30.88 16.89 1.31
N GLY A 163 -30.96 15.75 2.01
CA GLY A 163 -32.16 14.94 2.10
C GLY A 163 -32.02 13.56 1.47
N TYR A 164 -33.14 12.88 1.37
CA TYR A 164 -33.18 11.53 0.81
C TYR A 164 -33.30 11.59 -0.72
N HIS A 165 -32.35 10.93 -1.42
CA HIS A 165 -32.32 10.81 -2.88
C HIS A 165 -32.08 9.35 -3.29
N ARG A 166 -32.68 8.95 -4.41
CA ARG A 166 -32.62 7.56 -4.90
C ARG A 166 -31.22 7.13 -5.31
N GLU A 167 -30.41 8.05 -5.78
CA GLU A 167 -29.01 7.82 -6.21
C GLU A 167 -28.18 7.20 -5.11
N PHE A 168 -28.45 7.49 -3.85
CA PHE A 168 -27.74 6.85 -2.71
C PHE A 168 -27.92 5.32 -2.63
N GLN A 169 -28.87 4.74 -3.34
CA GLN A 169 -28.97 3.28 -3.41
C GLN A 169 -27.82 2.64 -4.18
N LEU A 170 -27.24 3.37 -5.13
CA LEU A 170 -26.09 2.91 -5.92
C LEU A 170 -24.81 2.82 -5.09
N LEU A 171 -24.72 3.46 -3.93
CA LEU A 171 -23.56 3.38 -3.04
C LEU A 171 -23.22 1.94 -2.63
N LYS A 172 -24.23 1.07 -2.50
CA LYS A 172 -24.02 -0.34 -2.15
C LYS A 172 -23.33 -1.11 -3.26
N ASP A 173 -23.68 -0.80 -4.52
CA ASP A 173 -23.10 -1.44 -5.70
C ASP A 173 -21.62 -1.04 -5.91
N ILE A 174 -21.23 0.11 -5.35
CA ILE A 174 -19.87 0.62 -5.42
C ILE A 174 -19.05 0.11 -4.23
N LEU A 175 -19.52 0.35 -3.00
CA LEU A 175 -18.73 0.15 -1.78
C LEU A 175 -18.58 -1.32 -1.40
N PHE A 176 -19.64 -2.13 -1.47
CA PHE A 176 -19.60 -3.51 -0.98
C PHE A 176 -18.66 -4.38 -1.81
N PRO A 177 -18.69 -4.34 -3.15
CA PRO A 177 -17.70 -5.04 -3.95
C PRO A 177 -16.26 -4.57 -3.70
N ALA A 178 -16.05 -3.28 -3.42
CA ALA A 178 -14.73 -2.75 -3.10
C ALA A 178 -14.20 -3.25 -1.74
N LEU A 179 -15.06 -3.35 -0.73
CA LEU A 179 -14.73 -3.96 0.57
C LEU A 179 -14.34 -5.43 0.42
N GLU A 180 -15.13 -6.20 -0.33
CA GLU A 180 -14.84 -7.61 -0.61
C GLU A 180 -13.52 -7.76 -1.38
N LEU A 181 -13.29 -6.91 -2.36
CA LEU A 181 -12.06 -6.91 -3.16
C LEU A 181 -10.83 -6.56 -2.28
N MET A 182 -10.95 -5.58 -1.39
CA MET A 182 -9.90 -5.23 -0.44
C MET A 182 -9.56 -6.41 0.47
N HIS A 183 -10.59 -7.07 1.02
CA HIS A 183 -10.38 -8.25 1.86
C HIS A 183 -9.63 -9.36 1.10
N LYS A 184 -10.02 -9.65 -0.15
CA LYS A 184 -9.33 -10.62 -0.99
C LYS A 184 -7.89 -10.23 -1.27
N CYS A 185 -7.61 -8.95 -1.53
CA CYS A 185 -6.24 -8.47 -1.74
C CYS A 185 -5.38 -8.64 -0.48
N LEU A 186 -5.90 -8.32 0.71
CA LEU A 186 -5.19 -8.48 1.98
C LEU A 186 -4.89 -9.95 2.27
N MET A 187 -5.87 -10.84 2.12
CA MET A 187 -5.67 -12.27 2.32
C MET A 187 -4.62 -12.84 1.35
N MET A 188 -4.68 -12.41 0.08
CA MET A 188 -3.72 -12.88 -0.91
C MET A 188 -2.33 -12.31 -0.66
N ALA A 189 -2.21 -11.06 -0.22
CA ALA A 189 -0.92 -10.47 0.15
C ALA A 189 -0.29 -11.21 1.33
N ASP A 190 -1.07 -11.51 2.37
CA ASP A 190 -0.60 -12.29 3.53
C ASP A 190 -0.11 -13.68 3.10
N TYR A 191 -0.91 -14.38 2.29
CA TYR A 191 -0.52 -15.69 1.78
C TYR A 191 0.76 -15.65 0.95
N MET A 192 0.89 -14.69 0.04
CA MET A 192 2.08 -14.54 -0.79
C MET A 192 3.32 -14.18 0.04
N LEU A 193 3.16 -13.32 1.06
CA LEU A 193 4.28 -12.95 1.94
C LEU A 193 4.86 -14.15 2.71
N GLN A 194 4.04 -15.12 3.06
CA GLN A 194 4.51 -16.36 3.72
C GLN A 194 5.33 -17.25 2.79
N HIS A 195 5.27 -17.04 1.48
CA HIS A 195 5.93 -17.87 0.46
C HIS A 195 7.04 -17.12 -0.31
N ILE A 196 7.34 -15.88 0.06
CA ILE A 196 8.41 -15.14 -0.58
C ILE A 196 9.77 -15.74 -0.24
N ILE A 197 10.59 -15.96 -1.25
CA ILE A 197 11.94 -16.49 -1.12
C ILE A 197 12.91 -15.43 -1.60
N VAL A 198 13.73 -14.92 -0.68
CA VAL A 198 14.81 -14.01 -1.02
C VAL A 198 16.00 -14.81 -1.54
N LYS A 199 16.55 -14.39 -2.67
CA LYS A 199 17.74 -15.04 -3.25
C LYS A 199 18.98 -14.71 -2.43
N ALA A 200 19.71 -15.74 -2.05
CA ALA A 200 21.02 -15.57 -1.39
C ALA A 200 22.11 -15.14 -2.41
N GLY A 201 23.15 -14.46 -1.92
CA GLY A 201 24.32 -14.10 -2.72
C GLY A 201 24.05 -13.05 -3.78
N ILE A 202 23.01 -12.21 -3.63
CA ILE A 202 22.70 -11.13 -4.58
C ILE A 202 23.90 -10.17 -4.72
N LEU A 203 24.54 -9.85 -3.60
CA LEU A 203 25.64 -8.87 -3.55
C LEU A 203 26.97 -9.42 -4.07
N ASP A 204 27.04 -10.71 -4.45
CA ASP A 204 28.26 -11.31 -5.00
C ASP A 204 28.56 -10.84 -6.43
N ALA A 205 27.56 -10.32 -7.14
CA ALA A 205 27.77 -9.80 -8.48
C ALA A 205 28.58 -8.50 -8.44
N PRO A 206 29.63 -8.36 -9.31
CA PRO A 206 30.55 -7.22 -9.28
C PRO A 206 29.90 -5.85 -9.41
N ILE A 207 28.74 -5.76 -10.05
CA ILE A 207 27.99 -4.51 -10.19
C ILE A 207 27.58 -3.94 -8.81
N TYR A 208 27.39 -4.79 -7.80
CA TYR A 208 26.98 -4.36 -6.46
C TYR A 208 28.15 -3.88 -5.59
N ASP A 209 29.39 -3.99 -6.04
CA ASP A 209 30.51 -3.27 -5.41
C ASP A 209 30.25 -1.76 -5.37
N TYR A 210 29.59 -1.23 -6.40
CA TYR A 210 29.25 0.20 -6.49
C TYR A 210 28.28 0.71 -5.43
N LEU A 211 27.56 -0.17 -4.73
CA LEU A 211 26.77 0.20 -3.55
C LEU A 211 27.61 0.85 -2.45
N PHE A 212 28.90 0.50 -2.39
CA PHE A 212 29.82 0.88 -1.31
C PHE A 212 30.78 2.01 -1.68
N THR A 213 30.53 2.71 -2.78
CA THR A 213 31.38 3.83 -3.21
C THR A 213 31.40 4.98 -2.21
N VAL A 214 30.25 5.25 -1.57
CA VAL A 214 30.13 6.30 -0.53
C VAL A 214 30.91 5.91 0.72
N GLU A 215 30.82 4.67 1.16
CA GLU A 215 31.58 4.14 2.29
C GLU A 215 33.08 4.26 2.05
N GLU A 216 33.55 3.98 0.84
CA GLU A 216 34.97 4.12 0.51
C GLU A 216 35.42 5.59 0.47
N VAL A 217 34.59 6.50 -0.04
CA VAL A 217 34.85 7.95 0.05
C VAL A 217 34.94 8.40 1.50
N ASN A 218 33.99 7.97 2.33
CA ASN A 218 33.97 8.30 3.76
C ASN A 218 35.18 7.74 4.50
N ARG A 219 35.56 6.48 4.24
CA ARG A 219 36.74 5.84 4.82
C ARG A 219 38.02 6.63 4.50
N ARG A 220 38.24 6.96 3.21
CA ARG A 220 39.41 7.75 2.81
C ARG A 220 39.42 9.14 3.45
N THR A 221 38.23 9.73 3.63
CA THR A 221 38.11 11.04 4.28
C THR A 221 38.46 10.96 5.77
N LEU A 222 38.03 9.92 6.44
CA LEU A 222 38.36 9.68 7.87
C LEU A 222 39.85 9.38 8.05
N ASP A 223 40.48 8.76 7.04
CA ASP A 223 41.95 8.52 6.99
C ASP A 223 42.77 9.78 6.67
N GLY A 224 42.12 10.95 6.51
CA GLY A 224 42.78 12.25 6.37
C GLY A 224 42.82 12.81 4.94
N MET A 225 42.20 12.13 3.96
CA MET A 225 42.12 12.68 2.60
C MET A 225 40.98 13.72 2.54
N PRO A 226 41.17 14.90 1.94
CA PRO A 226 40.10 15.84 1.70
C PRO A 226 38.92 15.18 0.96
N PHE A 227 37.66 15.40 1.40
CA PHE A 227 36.49 14.75 0.83
C PHE A 227 36.40 14.85 -0.69
N ARG A 228 36.69 16.04 -1.25
CA ARG A 228 36.64 16.27 -2.70
C ARG A 228 37.66 15.40 -3.46
N ASP A 229 38.82 15.18 -2.87
CA ASP A 229 39.87 14.36 -3.47
C ASP A 229 39.55 12.88 -3.36
N ALA A 230 39.02 12.44 -2.21
CA ALA A 230 38.50 11.09 -2.03
C ALA A 230 37.39 10.77 -3.04
N TYR A 231 36.37 11.64 -3.15
CA TYR A 231 35.28 11.50 -4.11
C TYR A 231 35.81 11.39 -5.58
N ARG A 232 36.74 12.27 -5.94
CA ARG A 232 37.33 12.30 -7.29
C ARG A 232 38.10 11.02 -7.59
N THR A 233 38.90 10.55 -6.65
CA THR A 233 39.69 9.34 -6.79
C THR A 233 38.81 8.11 -6.94
N VAL A 234 37.83 7.94 -6.08
CA VAL A 234 36.86 6.84 -6.19
C VAL A 234 36.08 6.91 -7.50
N GLY A 235 35.68 8.12 -7.94
CA GLY A 235 35.00 8.31 -9.22
C GLY A 235 35.86 7.88 -10.42
N ILE A 236 37.17 8.14 -10.40
CA ILE A 236 38.12 7.67 -11.42
C ILE A 236 38.20 6.13 -11.42
N GLU A 237 38.34 5.52 -10.24
CA GLU A 237 38.40 4.05 -10.11
C GLU A 237 37.11 3.37 -10.63
N VAL A 238 35.94 3.97 -10.39
CA VAL A 238 34.65 3.51 -10.93
C VAL A 238 34.62 3.61 -12.47
N ASN A 239 34.99 4.77 -13.01
CA ASN A 239 34.99 5.00 -14.46
C ASN A 239 35.94 4.09 -15.23
N GLU A 240 37.07 3.72 -14.60
CA GLU A 240 38.08 2.80 -15.17
C GLU A 240 37.76 1.32 -14.88
N GLY A 241 36.65 1.03 -14.22
CA GLY A 241 36.20 -0.34 -13.87
C GLY A 241 37.10 -1.04 -12.84
N ARG A 242 37.95 -0.28 -12.12
CA ARG A 242 38.92 -0.78 -11.15
C ARG A 242 38.38 -0.81 -9.71
N PHE A 243 37.27 -0.11 -9.46
CA PHE A 243 36.68 -0.08 -8.12
C PHE A 243 36.27 -1.49 -7.70
N ARG A 244 36.70 -1.91 -6.51
CA ARG A 244 36.28 -3.13 -5.82
C ARG A 244 36.14 -2.83 -4.34
N TYR A 245 35.04 -3.21 -3.75
CA TYR A 245 34.84 -3.06 -2.33
C TYR A 245 35.55 -4.20 -1.58
N GLN A 246 36.43 -3.85 -0.66
CA GLN A 246 37.25 -4.80 0.10
C GLN A 246 36.77 -5.04 1.52
N GLY A 247 35.69 -4.41 1.95
CA GLY A 247 35.09 -4.60 3.27
C GLY A 247 34.36 -5.94 3.33
N ALA A 248 34.95 -6.93 4.02
CA ALA A 248 34.36 -8.27 4.14
C ALA A 248 33.11 -8.30 5.02
N GLU A 249 32.91 -7.32 5.88
CA GLU A 249 31.83 -7.33 6.91
C GLU A 249 30.51 -6.68 6.46
N GLY A 250 30.45 -6.12 5.27
CA GLY A 250 29.29 -5.36 4.78
C GLY A 250 28.46 -6.02 3.68
N LYS A 251 28.83 -7.20 3.21
CA LYS A 251 28.15 -7.89 2.10
C LYS A 251 27.19 -9.00 2.53
N THR A 252 26.89 -9.11 3.82
CA THR A 252 25.96 -10.12 4.35
C THR A 252 24.62 -9.50 4.70
#